data_5379af8c03baad71bfba00fc7dbdd1b8
#
_entry.id   5379af8c03baad71bfba00fc7dbdd1b8
#
_cell.length_a   1.000
_cell.length_b   1.000
_cell.length_c   1.000
_cell.angle_alpha   90.00
_cell.angle_beta   90.00
_cell.angle_gamma   90.00
#
_symmetry.space_group_name_H-M   'P 1'
#
loop_
_entity.id
_entity.type
_entity.pdbx_description
1 polymer ?
#
loop_
_entity_poly.entity_id
_entity_poly.type
_entity_poly.pdbx_seq_one_letter_code
_entity_poly.pdbx_strand_id
1 'polypeptide(L)'
;MKLDELPIPAYDLLPVLKYKPAKGSYKRLPAMSMMTSRGCPGRCTFCSKTLGNILVFKSAEVIFKEIKYLIDNWGIKQILFYDDTFTVFKENVVKLCDLLLENNIDISWTCFARVDFIDKEMLQKMKDSGCHQIMYGVENVDEGVLRNINKKINIDQVKNAVKWTKQVGIECRLAFMVGNPGDNMEILKKNTKFAIKMDPDLIVVNITTPFPGTDMFDWAKSKDLILTYEWDDYTLAKPVMRLENLTADEIKKLYKHMYRRFYFRPKYIFKKLLSIRSLDDLKILSSGFKALLSFFIKKKEAN
;
A
#
# COMPACT_ATOMS: atom_id res chain seq x y z
N MET A 1 6.25 -12.46 -23.30
CA MET A 1 7.40 -12.82 -22.44
C MET A 1 6.87 -13.62 -21.27
N LYS A 2 7.38 -14.81 -21.03
CA LYS A 2 7.01 -15.61 -19.86
C LYS A 2 7.98 -15.26 -18.74
N LEU A 3 7.48 -14.82 -17.58
CA LEU A 3 8.35 -14.43 -16.45
C LEU A 3 9.08 -15.64 -15.86
N ASP A 4 8.57 -16.85 -16.05
CA ASP A 4 9.19 -18.09 -15.58
C ASP A 4 10.50 -18.44 -16.29
N GLU A 5 10.72 -17.89 -17.50
CA GLU A 5 11.95 -18.08 -18.28
C GLU A 5 13.08 -17.12 -17.86
N LEU A 6 12.77 -16.13 -17.00
CA LEU A 6 13.77 -15.22 -16.48
C LEU A 6 14.62 -15.91 -15.40
N PRO A 7 15.94 -15.69 -15.40
CA PRO A 7 16.79 -16.18 -14.32
C PRO A 7 16.42 -15.52 -12.99
N ILE A 8 16.82 -16.14 -11.89
CA ILE A 8 16.81 -15.50 -10.57
C ILE A 8 17.67 -14.23 -10.66
N PRO A 9 17.19 -13.08 -10.13
CA PRO A 9 17.98 -11.85 -10.13
C PRO A 9 19.35 -12.05 -9.47
N ALA A 10 20.37 -11.35 -9.98
CA ALA A 10 21.76 -11.44 -9.49
C ALA A 10 21.89 -10.81 -8.08
N TYR A 11 21.26 -11.41 -7.08
CA TYR A 11 21.28 -10.93 -5.69
C TYR A 11 22.70 -10.93 -5.10
N ASP A 12 23.59 -11.79 -5.58
CA ASP A 12 24.99 -11.91 -5.21
C ASP A 12 25.80 -10.63 -5.54
N LEU A 13 25.35 -9.83 -6.52
CA LEU A 13 25.95 -8.54 -6.85
C LEU A 13 25.47 -7.40 -5.94
N LEU A 14 24.54 -7.68 -5.02
CA LEU A 14 23.94 -6.67 -4.15
C LEU A 14 24.36 -6.89 -2.69
N PRO A 15 24.51 -5.82 -1.91
CA PRO A 15 24.73 -5.93 -0.46
C PRO A 15 23.42 -6.25 0.26
N VAL A 16 22.81 -7.43 -0.03
CA VAL A 16 21.45 -7.86 0.38
C VAL A 16 21.17 -7.59 1.86
N LEU A 17 22.13 -7.92 2.75
CA LEU A 17 21.95 -7.77 4.20
C LEU A 17 22.00 -6.33 4.70
N LYS A 18 22.41 -5.36 3.85
CA LYS A 18 22.40 -3.93 4.18
C LYS A 18 21.05 -3.26 3.94
N TYR A 19 20.18 -3.87 3.12
CA TYR A 19 18.87 -3.32 2.85
C TYR A 19 17.93 -3.48 4.05
N LYS A 20 17.28 -2.40 4.43
CA LYS A 20 16.25 -2.38 5.48
C LYS A 20 15.00 -1.71 4.94
N PRO A 21 13.87 -2.40 4.94
CA PRO A 21 12.59 -1.81 4.54
C PRO A 21 12.18 -0.67 5.50
N ALA A 22 11.21 0.14 5.06
CA ALA A 22 10.64 1.18 5.90
C ALA A 22 10.08 0.60 7.20
N LYS A 23 10.31 1.30 8.32
CA LYS A 23 9.78 0.89 9.62
C LYS A 23 8.25 0.76 9.57
N GLY A 24 7.73 -0.34 10.10
CA GLY A 24 6.30 -0.67 10.06
C GLY A 24 5.84 -1.47 8.83
N SER A 25 6.74 -1.74 7.87
CA SER A 25 6.47 -2.65 6.75
C SER A 25 7.09 -4.03 6.91
N TYR A 26 7.82 -4.27 7.99
CA TYR A 26 8.44 -5.56 8.28
C TYR A 26 8.29 -5.95 9.74
N LYS A 27 8.33 -7.25 9.99
CA LYS A 27 8.38 -7.87 11.33
C LYS A 27 9.73 -8.51 11.60
N ARG A 28 10.37 -9.08 10.58
CA ARG A 28 11.59 -9.88 10.71
C ARG A 28 12.67 -9.35 9.75
N LEU A 29 13.91 -9.43 10.18
CA LEU A 29 15.09 -9.11 9.37
C LEU A 29 16.02 -10.35 9.37
N PRO A 30 16.79 -10.56 8.29
CA PRO A 30 16.87 -9.80 7.04
C PRO A 30 15.59 -9.92 6.20
N ALA A 31 15.28 -8.87 5.42
CA ALA A 31 14.12 -8.82 4.57
C ALA A 31 14.50 -8.42 3.15
N MET A 32 13.77 -8.95 2.15
CA MET A 32 14.00 -8.66 0.74
C MET A 32 12.70 -8.31 0.02
N SER A 33 12.78 -7.37 -0.91
CA SER A 33 11.68 -7.04 -1.81
C SER A 33 11.69 -7.97 -3.01
N MET A 34 10.52 -8.39 -3.47
CA MET A 34 10.35 -9.24 -4.64
C MET A 34 9.20 -8.74 -5.50
N MET A 35 9.34 -8.84 -6.82
CA MET A 35 8.26 -8.67 -7.79
C MET A 35 7.99 -10.01 -8.47
N THR A 36 6.76 -10.47 -8.38
CA THR A 36 6.31 -11.75 -8.93
C THR A 36 5.45 -11.59 -10.18
N SER A 37 4.99 -10.37 -10.42
CA SER A 37 4.18 -10.02 -11.58
C SER A 37 4.56 -8.66 -12.16
N ARG A 38 4.15 -8.39 -13.38
CA ARG A 38 4.24 -7.08 -14.04
C ARG A 38 2.89 -6.74 -14.64
N GLY A 39 2.51 -5.45 -14.50
CA GLY A 39 1.24 -4.93 -14.98
C GLY A 39 0.09 -5.15 -14.00
N CYS A 40 -0.99 -4.41 -14.23
CA CYS A 40 -2.22 -4.49 -13.46
C CYS A 40 -3.42 -4.40 -14.42
N PRO A 41 -4.46 -5.25 -14.28
CA PRO A 41 -5.66 -5.18 -15.11
C PRO A 41 -6.53 -3.96 -14.80
N GLY A 42 -6.24 -3.25 -13.71
CA GLY A 42 -6.91 -2.01 -13.35
C GLY A 42 -6.63 -0.90 -14.37
N ARG A 43 -7.62 -0.02 -14.57
CA ARG A 43 -7.52 1.15 -15.46
C ARG A 43 -7.76 2.45 -14.69
N CYS A 44 -7.18 2.53 -13.48
CA CYS A 44 -7.28 3.73 -12.68
C CYS A 44 -6.58 4.89 -13.38
N THR A 45 -7.24 6.05 -13.46
CA THR A 45 -6.78 7.22 -14.23
C THR A 45 -5.50 7.85 -13.69
N PHE A 46 -5.22 7.67 -12.40
CA PHE A 46 -4.05 8.22 -11.71
C PHE A 46 -2.80 7.32 -11.78
N CYS A 47 -2.96 6.06 -12.24
CA CYS A 47 -1.88 5.08 -12.17
C CYS A 47 -0.94 5.18 -13.38
N SER A 48 0.36 5.30 -13.14
CA SER A 48 1.37 5.47 -14.19
C SER A 48 1.62 4.23 -15.06
N LYS A 49 1.15 3.05 -14.65
CA LYS A 49 1.23 1.80 -15.43
C LYS A 49 2.60 1.52 -16.07
N THR A 50 3.66 1.83 -15.37
CA THR A 50 5.03 1.69 -15.86
C THR A 50 5.38 0.27 -16.31
N LEU A 51 4.70 -0.74 -15.75
CA LEU A 51 4.86 -2.15 -16.11
C LEU A 51 3.80 -2.66 -17.10
N GLY A 52 2.96 -1.76 -17.63
CA GLY A 52 1.94 -2.06 -18.64
C GLY A 52 0.57 -2.46 -18.07
N ASN A 53 -0.37 -2.71 -18.98
CA ASN A 53 -1.75 -3.11 -18.66
C ASN A 53 -1.97 -4.62 -18.79
N ILE A 54 -1.04 -5.32 -19.44
CA ILE A 54 -1.10 -6.78 -19.62
C ILE A 54 -0.42 -7.38 -18.38
N LEU A 55 -1.19 -8.15 -17.64
CA LEU A 55 -0.65 -8.83 -16.47
C LEU A 55 0.11 -10.09 -16.92
N VAL A 56 1.37 -10.14 -16.57
CA VAL A 56 2.22 -11.33 -16.65
C VAL A 56 2.77 -11.65 -15.27
N PHE A 57 2.92 -12.92 -14.94
CA PHE A 57 3.31 -13.35 -13.60
C PHE A 57 4.23 -14.57 -13.66
N LYS A 58 5.02 -14.75 -12.60
CA LYS A 58 5.76 -15.98 -12.32
C LYS A 58 4.81 -17.02 -11.75
N SER A 59 5.01 -18.28 -12.09
CA SER A 59 4.31 -19.38 -11.43
C SER A 59 4.67 -19.48 -9.94
N ALA A 60 3.81 -20.09 -9.15
CA ALA A 60 4.03 -20.29 -7.73
C ALA A 60 5.34 -21.07 -7.47
N GLU A 61 5.68 -22.01 -8.33
CA GLU A 61 6.90 -22.81 -8.25
C GLU A 61 8.16 -21.96 -8.46
N VAL A 62 8.14 -21.04 -9.42
CA VAL A 62 9.28 -20.15 -9.67
C VAL A 62 9.44 -19.17 -8.52
N ILE A 63 8.33 -18.60 -8.00
CA ILE A 63 8.35 -17.73 -6.82
C ILE A 63 8.91 -18.47 -5.62
N PHE A 64 8.44 -19.69 -5.37
CA PHE A 64 8.91 -20.56 -4.27
C PHE A 64 10.41 -20.83 -4.36
N LYS A 65 10.92 -21.18 -5.56
CA LYS A 65 12.36 -21.41 -5.79
C LYS A 65 13.18 -20.16 -5.49
N GLU A 66 12.70 -18.97 -5.87
CA GLU A 66 13.39 -17.71 -5.60
C GLU A 66 13.39 -17.38 -4.11
N ILE A 67 12.28 -17.61 -3.39
CA ILE A 67 12.20 -17.47 -1.93
C ILE A 67 13.20 -18.41 -1.24
N LYS A 68 13.20 -19.67 -1.63
CA LYS A 68 14.13 -20.67 -1.07
C LYS A 68 15.58 -20.28 -1.33
N TYR A 69 15.92 -19.82 -2.53
CA TYR A 69 17.25 -19.32 -2.87
C TYR A 69 17.68 -18.16 -1.95
N LEU A 70 16.78 -17.20 -1.68
CA LEU A 70 17.04 -16.09 -0.77
C LEU A 70 17.24 -16.54 0.68
N ILE A 71 16.49 -17.53 1.13
CA ILE A 71 16.64 -18.11 2.48
C ILE A 71 17.98 -18.83 2.59
N ASP A 72 18.28 -19.72 1.65
CA ASP A 72 19.46 -20.59 1.69
C ASP A 72 20.78 -19.79 1.62
N ASN A 73 20.82 -18.68 0.85
CA ASN A 73 22.04 -17.91 0.64
C ASN A 73 22.24 -16.73 1.59
N TRP A 74 21.14 -16.10 2.09
CA TRP A 74 21.23 -14.91 2.93
C TRP A 74 20.42 -14.98 4.22
N GLY A 75 19.79 -16.11 4.51
CA GLY A 75 18.96 -16.25 5.71
C GLY A 75 17.79 -15.29 5.75
N ILE A 76 17.21 -14.94 4.60
CA ILE A 76 16.07 -14.01 4.52
C ILE A 76 14.90 -14.57 5.32
N LYS A 77 14.32 -13.72 6.19
CA LYS A 77 13.21 -14.06 7.08
C LYS A 77 11.91 -13.36 6.71
N GLN A 78 11.97 -12.45 5.76
CA GLN A 78 10.77 -11.76 5.28
C GLN A 78 10.87 -11.36 3.81
N ILE A 79 9.76 -11.55 3.08
CA ILE A 79 9.56 -11.06 1.71
C ILE A 79 8.52 -9.93 1.72
N LEU A 80 8.80 -8.86 0.98
CA LEU A 80 7.85 -7.80 0.66
C LEU A 80 7.51 -7.93 -0.83
N PHE A 81 6.32 -8.40 -1.14
CA PHE A 81 5.83 -8.45 -2.53
C PHE A 81 5.40 -7.05 -2.98
N TYR A 82 6.12 -6.50 -3.96
CA TYR A 82 5.91 -5.17 -4.53
C TYR A 82 5.19 -5.20 -5.88
N ASP A 83 4.40 -6.23 -6.09
CA ASP A 83 3.51 -6.32 -7.25
C ASP A 83 2.44 -5.22 -7.20
N ASP A 84 2.04 -4.69 -8.35
CA ASP A 84 0.94 -3.71 -8.44
C ASP A 84 -0.36 -4.25 -7.81
N THR A 85 -0.60 -5.56 -7.93
CA THR A 85 -1.69 -6.27 -7.26
C THR A 85 -1.34 -7.76 -7.17
N PHE A 86 -0.81 -8.19 -6.05
CA PHE A 86 -0.35 -9.57 -5.82
C PHE A 86 -1.47 -10.61 -5.92
N THR A 87 -2.69 -10.24 -5.53
CA THR A 87 -3.83 -11.17 -5.37
C THR A 87 -4.69 -11.36 -6.62
N VAL A 88 -4.27 -10.87 -7.79
CA VAL A 88 -5.08 -10.98 -9.03
C VAL A 88 -5.32 -12.43 -9.44
N PHE A 89 -4.29 -13.28 -9.32
CA PHE A 89 -4.40 -14.71 -9.62
C PHE A 89 -4.52 -15.51 -8.32
N LYS A 90 -5.74 -15.72 -7.89
CA LYS A 90 -6.06 -16.44 -6.65
C LYS A 90 -5.38 -17.81 -6.60
N GLU A 91 -5.50 -18.59 -7.67
CA GLU A 91 -4.97 -19.96 -7.76
C GLU A 91 -3.44 -19.98 -7.56
N ASN A 92 -2.74 -19.02 -8.14
CA ASN A 92 -1.28 -18.91 -8.00
C ASN A 92 -0.86 -18.52 -6.58
N VAL A 93 -1.60 -17.60 -5.95
CA VAL A 93 -1.36 -17.21 -4.54
C VAL A 93 -1.62 -18.37 -3.60
N VAL A 94 -2.74 -19.08 -3.77
CA VAL A 94 -3.08 -20.26 -2.97
C VAL A 94 -2.02 -21.34 -3.12
N LYS A 95 -1.58 -21.64 -4.35
CA LYS A 95 -0.54 -22.62 -4.63
C LYS A 95 0.81 -22.25 -4.01
N LEU A 96 1.18 -20.97 -4.05
CA LEU A 96 2.39 -20.49 -3.36
C LEU A 96 2.27 -20.71 -1.84
N CYS A 97 1.11 -20.39 -1.25
CA CYS A 97 0.88 -20.65 0.18
C CYS A 97 1.00 -22.12 0.51
N ASP A 98 0.42 -23.01 -0.30
CA ASP A 98 0.52 -24.46 -0.12
C ASP A 98 1.96 -24.93 -0.21
N LEU A 99 2.74 -24.48 -1.19
CA LEU A 99 4.18 -24.80 -1.30
C LEU A 99 5.00 -24.36 -0.08
N LEU A 100 4.71 -23.16 0.46
CA LEU A 100 5.38 -22.67 1.67
C LEU A 100 5.05 -23.54 2.89
N LEU A 101 3.79 -23.95 3.05
CA LEU A 101 3.32 -24.78 4.15
C LEU A 101 3.86 -26.22 4.07
N GLU A 102 3.72 -26.87 2.92
CA GLU A 102 4.16 -28.24 2.68
C GLU A 102 5.68 -28.42 2.89
N ASN A 103 6.45 -27.39 2.59
CA ASN A 103 7.90 -27.41 2.77
C ASN A 103 8.35 -26.81 4.11
N ASN A 104 7.42 -26.50 5.04
CA ASN A 104 7.70 -25.93 6.36
C ASN A 104 8.58 -24.68 6.31
N ILE A 105 8.36 -23.80 5.34
CA ILE A 105 9.14 -22.56 5.18
C ILE A 105 8.73 -21.53 6.23
N ASP A 106 9.60 -21.25 7.19
CA ASP A 106 9.38 -20.21 8.21
C ASP A 106 9.75 -18.83 7.67
N ILE A 107 8.82 -18.19 6.96
CA ILE A 107 8.98 -16.86 6.39
C ILE A 107 7.79 -15.98 6.73
N SER A 108 8.05 -14.67 6.94
CA SER A 108 7.01 -13.65 7.00
C SER A 108 6.89 -12.96 5.66
N TRP A 109 5.71 -12.46 5.30
CA TRP A 109 5.58 -11.70 4.07
C TRP A 109 4.43 -10.68 4.09
N THR A 110 4.51 -9.71 3.18
CA THR A 110 3.52 -8.65 2.99
C THR A 110 3.22 -8.47 1.51
N CYS A 111 2.04 -7.96 1.17
CA CYS A 111 1.69 -7.65 -0.21
C CYS A 111 0.75 -6.45 -0.35
N PHE A 112 0.60 -5.98 -1.58
CA PHE A 112 -0.43 -5.04 -2.00
C PHE A 112 -1.56 -5.80 -2.70
N ALA A 113 -2.80 -5.44 -2.39
CA ALA A 113 -3.97 -6.09 -2.93
C ALA A 113 -5.08 -5.09 -3.26
N ARG A 114 -5.96 -5.50 -4.17
CA ARG A 114 -7.26 -4.85 -4.37
C ARG A 114 -8.32 -5.61 -3.57
N VAL A 115 -9.29 -4.87 -3.06
CA VAL A 115 -10.37 -5.43 -2.23
C VAL A 115 -11.31 -6.37 -2.99
N ASP A 116 -11.34 -6.30 -4.30
CA ASP A 116 -12.15 -7.13 -5.21
C ASP A 116 -11.45 -8.41 -5.67
N PHE A 117 -10.17 -8.63 -5.32
CA PHE A 117 -9.39 -9.83 -5.65
C PHE A 117 -8.99 -10.62 -4.41
N ILE A 118 -9.88 -10.69 -3.40
CA ILE A 118 -9.64 -11.46 -2.19
C ILE A 118 -10.94 -12.11 -1.71
N ASP A 119 -10.80 -13.21 -1.00
CA ASP A 119 -11.85 -13.83 -0.21
C ASP A 119 -11.30 -14.38 1.11
N LYS A 120 -12.18 -14.82 1.97
CA LYS A 120 -11.81 -15.25 3.33
C LYS A 120 -10.93 -16.51 3.32
N GLU A 121 -11.18 -17.44 2.42
CA GLU A 121 -10.42 -18.71 2.32
C GLU A 121 -8.98 -18.44 1.91
N MET A 122 -8.78 -17.64 0.85
CA MET A 122 -7.45 -17.22 0.40
C MET A 122 -6.70 -16.48 1.52
N LEU A 123 -7.37 -15.55 2.22
CA LEU A 123 -6.76 -14.81 3.33
C LEU A 123 -6.33 -15.74 4.48
N GLN A 124 -7.08 -16.81 4.76
CA GLN A 124 -6.68 -17.80 5.76
C GLN A 124 -5.40 -18.52 5.33
N LYS A 125 -5.33 -19.03 4.09
CA LYS A 125 -4.11 -19.65 3.55
C LYS A 125 -2.92 -18.69 3.54
N MET A 126 -3.13 -17.44 3.15
CA MET A 126 -2.10 -16.40 3.23
C MET A 126 -1.60 -16.23 4.66
N LYS A 127 -2.51 -16.18 5.64
CA LYS A 127 -2.15 -16.08 7.07
C LYS A 127 -1.30 -17.26 7.52
N ASP A 128 -1.74 -18.47 7.22
CA ASP A 128 -1.10 -19.71 7.66
C ASP A 128 0.30 -19.86 7.06
N SER A 129 0.53 -19.36 5.83
CA SER A 129 1.82 -19.34 5.14
C SER A 129 2.73 -18.15 5.50
N GLY A 130 2.36 -17.33 6.51
CA GLY A 130 3.23 -16.27 7.02
C GLY A 130 2.90 -14.85 6.58
N CYS A 131 1.79 -14.61 5.85
CA CYS A 131 1.33 -13.25 5.56
C CYS A 131 0.97 -12.52 6.84
N HIS A 132 1.65 -11.41 7.11
CA HIS A 132 1.37 -10.66 8.33
C HIS A 132 0.72 -9.30 8.08
N GLN A 133 0.82 -8.75 6.88
CA GLN A 133 0.24 -7.44 6.55
C GLN A 133 -0.18 -7.37 5.09
N ILE A 134 -1.36 -6.80 4.83
CA ILE A 134 -1.87 -6.51 3.48
C ILE A 134 -2.24 -5.04 3.40
N MET A 135 -1.83 -4.37 2.31
CA MET A 135 -2.26 -3.01 2.00
C MET A 135 -3.30 -3.02 0.86
N TYR A 136 -4.45 -2.42 1.13
CA TYR A 136 -5.54 -2.24 0.17
C TYR A 136 -5.64 -0.80 -0.30
N GLY A 137 -5.68 -0.59 -1.61
CA GLY A 137 -6.01 0.70 -2.21
C GLY A 137 -7.53 0.93 -2.20
N VAL A 138 -8.00 1.77 -1.28
CA VAL A 138 -9.41 2.22 -1.20
C VAL A 138 -9.60 3.50 -2.01
N GLU A 139 -8.66 4.39 -1.91
CA GLU A 139 -8.54 5.72 -2.50
C GLU A 139 -9.63 6.69 -2.01
N ASN A 140 -10.90 6.35 -2.15
CA ASN A 140 -12.04 7.17 -1.75
C ASN A 140 -13.24 6.31 -1.32
N VAL A 141 -14.21 6.91 -0.61
CA VAL A 141 -15.47 6.24 -0.22
C VAL A 141 -16.68 6.78 -0.97
N ASP A 142 -16.51 7.82 -1.75
CA ASP A 142 -17.55 8.38 -2.60
C ASP A 142 -17.56 7.67 -3.96
N GLU A 143 -18.71 7.15 -4.34
CA GLU A 143 -18.85 6.39 -5.58
C GLU A 143 -18.65 7.25 -6.83
N GLY A 144 -19.00 8.55 -6.76
CA GLY A 144 -18.76 9.50 -7.84
C GLY A 144 -17.25 9.68 -8.06
N VAL A 145 -16.51 9.90 -6.99
CA VAL A 145 -15.04 10.03 -7.06
C VAL A 145 -14.40 8.71 -7.52
N LEU A 146 -14.85 7.55 -7.01
CA LEU A 146 -14.35 6.25 -7.48
C LEU A 146 -14.59 6.03 -8.97
N ARG A 147 -15.75 6.47 -9.51
CA ARG A 147 -16.02 6.47 -10.96
C ARG A 147 -15.08 7.39 -11.71
N ASN A 148 -14.87 8.62 -11.23
CA ASN A 148 -13.98 9.60 -11.88
C ASN A 148 -12.54 9.13 -12.00
N ILE A 149 -12.06 8.38 -11.00
CA ILE A 149 -10.70 7.79 -11.02
C ILE A 149 -10.68 6.37 -11.62
N ASN A 150 -11.81 5.87 -12.13
CA ASN A 150 -11.97 4.54 -12.72
C ASN A 150 -11.46 3.39 -11.82
N LYS A 151 -11.71 3.49 -10.50
CA LYS A 151 -11.20 2.50 -9.54
C LYS A 151 -11.98 1.17 -9.56
N LYS A 152 -13.24 1.16 -9.98
CA LYS A 152 -14.11 -0.03 -10.12
C LYS A 152 -14.14 -0.95 -8.89
N ILE A 153 -14.28 -0.39 -7.71
CA ILE A 153 -14.59 -1.08 -6.46
C ILE A 153 -15.82 -0.43 -5.82
N ASN A 154 -16.46 -1.13 -4.90
CA ASN A 154 -17.53 -0.57 -4.07
C ASN A 154 -17.18 -0.67 -2.58
N ILE A 155 -17.92 0.08 -1.77
CA ILE A 155 -17.63 0.22 -0.34
C ILE A 155 -17.91 -1.07 0.45
N ASP A 156 -18.81 -1.93 -0.02
CA ASP A 156 -19.07 -3.20 0.65
C ASP A 156 -17.92 -4.19 0.43
N GLN A 157 -17.27 -4.18 -0.73
CA GLN A 157 -16.02 -4.91 -0.94
C GLN A 157 -14.94 -4.45 0.04
N VAL A 158 -14.80 -3.14 0.26
CA VAL A 158 -13.83 -2.60 1.24
C VAL A 158 -14.16 -3.08 2.65
N LYS A 159 -15.43 -3.02 3.07
CA LYS A 159 -15.87 -3.48 4.40
C LYS A 159 -15.59 -4.98 4.60
N ASN A 160 -15.91 -5.79 3.60
CA ASN A 160 -15.68 -7.23 3.63
C ASN A 160 -14.19 -7.56 3.69
N ALA A 161 -13.37 -6.92 2.85
CA ALA A 161 -11.92 -7.07 2.86
C ALA A 161 -11.32 -6.80 4.25
N VAL A 162 -11.66 -5.65 4.84
CA VAL A 162 -11.20 -5.29 6.18
C VAL A 162 -11.66 -6.30 7.23
N LYS A 163 -12.96 -6.68 7.18
CA LYS A 163 -13.53 -7.64 8.12
C LYS A 163 -12.81 -9.00 8.06
N TRP A 164 -12.66 -9.57 6.88
CA TRP A 164 -12.02 -10.88 6.70
C TRP A 164 -10.54 -10.86 7.08
N THR A 165 -9.81 -9.82 6.65
CA THR A 165 -8.38 -9.65 6.98
C THR A 165 -8.16 -9.61 8.50
N LYS A 166 -9.03 -8.87 9.23
CA LYS A 166 -8.96 -8.81 10.70
C LYS A 166 -9.37 -10.13 11.35
N GLN A 167 -10.35 -10.83 10.81
CA GLN A 167 -10.80 -12.13 11.34
C GLN A 167 -9.71 -13.20 11.28
N VAL A 168 -8.92 -13.24 10.23
CA VAL A 168 -7.79 -14.18 10.10
C VAL A 168 -6.52 -13.70 10.82
N GLY A 169 -6.53 -12.49 11.41
CA GLY A 169 -5.40 -11.95 12.17
C GLY A 169 -4.23 -11.47 11.30
N ILE A 170 -4.50 -10.98 10.08
CA ILE A 170 -3.54 -10.25 9.25
C ILE A 170 -3.70 -8.75 9.54
N GLU A 171 -2.60 -8.02 9.64
CA GLU A 171 -2.63 -6.55 9.76
C GLU A 171 -3.19 -5.92 8.48
N CYS A 172 -4.23 -5.12 8.66
CA CYS A 172 -4.90 -4.43 7.56
C CYS A 172 -4.40 -2.99 7.44
N ARG A 173 -3.90 -2.64 6.26
CA ARG A 173 -3.49 -1.27 5.92
C ARG A 173 -4.36 -0.75 4.80
N LEU A 174 -4.94 0.46 4.97
CA LEU A 174 -5.77 1.09 3.95
C LEU A 174 -5.09 2.32 3.37
N ALA A 175 -5.04 2.39 2.04
CA ALA A 175 -4.55 3.57 1.32
C ALA A 175 -5.72 4.43 0.85
N PHE A 176 -5.61 5.73 1.07
CA PHE A 176 -6.56 6.76 0.62
C PHE A 176 -5.85 7.81 -0.20
N MET A 177 -6.60 8.49 -1.05
CA MET A 177 -6.13 9.62 -1.82
C MET A 177 -6.97 10.86 -1.51
N VAL A 178 -6.31 12.03 -1.53
CA VAL A 178 -6.93 13.35 -1.30
C VAL A 178 -6.63 14.24 -2.49
N GLY A 179 -7.65 14.87 -3.06
CA GLY A 179 -7.51 15.73 -4.22
C GLY A 179 -7.81 15.03 -5.54
N ASN A 180 -8.67 14.00 -5.53
CA ASN A 180 -9.17 13.36 -6.76
C ASN A 180 -10.21 14.22 -7.46
N PRO A 181 -10.41 14.09 -8.79
CA PRO A 181 -11.50 14.72 -9.50
C PRO A 181 -12.85 14.42 -8.84
N GLY A 182 -13.58 15.48 -8.46
CA GLY A 182 -14.84 15.38 -7.75
C GLY A 182 -14.75 15.42 -6.23
N ASP A 183 -13.54 15.38 -5.64
CA ASP A 183 -13.38 15.59 -4.20
C ASP A 183 -13.85 16.98 -3.77
N ASN A 184 -14.42 17.03 -2.58
CA ASN A 184 -14.74 18.26 -1.87
C ASN A 184 -14.53 18.06 -0.37
N MET A 185 -14.69 19.13 0.40
CA MET A 185 -14.49 19.12 1.86
C MET A 185 -15.34 18.07 2.58
N GLU A 186 -16.59 17.88 2.13
CA GLU A 186 -17.52 16.93 2.77
C GLU A 186 -17.11 15.48 2.51
N ILE A 187 -16.79 15.15 1.25
CA ILE A 187 -16.32 13.80 0.85
C ILE A 187 -15.06 13.43 1.63
N LEU A 188 -14.09 14.33 1.73
CA LEU A 188 -12.86 14.07 2.44
C LEU A 188 -13.04 13.90 3.95
N LYS A 189 -14.03 14.58 4.55
CA LYS A 189 -14.47 14.32 5.91
C LYS A 189 -15.15 12.94 6.04
N LYS A 190 -15.93 12.50 5.04
CA LYS A 190 -16.51 11.15 4.98
C LYS A 190 -15.42 10.08 4.92
N ASN A 191 -14.39 10.26 4.08
CA ASN A 191 -13.22 9.37 4.01
C ASN A 191 -12.56 9.20 5.38
N THR A 192 -12.36 10.32 6.10
CA THR A 192 -11.77 10.29 7.45
C THR A 192 -12.64 9.51 8.44
N LYS A 193 -13.95 9.78 8.46
CA LYS A 193 -14.90 9.05 9.33
C LYS A 193 -14.94 7.56 9.01
N PHE A 194 -14.92 7.21 7.74
CA PHE A 194 -14.89 5.82 7.28
C PHE A 194 -13.62 5.10 7.71
N ALA A 195 -12.45 5.70 7.50
CA ALA A 195 -11.17 5.13 7.95
C ALA A 195 -11.19 4.86 9.47
N ILE A 196 -11.73 5.79 10.26
CA ILE A 196 -11.88 5.63 11.72
C ILE A 196 -12.84 4.48 12.05
N LYS A 197 -13.98 4.38 11.35
CA LYS A 197 -15.00 3.34 11.56
C LYS A 197 -14.46 1.94 11.23
N MET A 198 -13.73 1.80 10.14
CA MET A 198 -13.13 0.52 9.74
C MET A 198 -12.02 0.06 10.68
N ASP A 199 -11.38 1.02 11.37
CA ASP A 199 -10.35 0.78 12.38
C ASP A 199 -9.24 -0.19 11.88
N PRO A 200 -8.62 0.08 10.70
CA PRO A 200 -7.49 -0.70 10.24
C PRO A 200 -6.29 -0.50 11.18
N ASP A 201 -5.27 -1.35 11.04
CA ASP A 201 -4.07 -1.24 11.85
C ASP A 201 -3.20 -0.04 11.45
N LEU A 202 -3.24 0.33 10.16
CA LEU A 202 -2.54 1.50 9.61
C LEU A 202 -3.36 2.13 8.48
N ILE A 203 -3.16 3.43 8.25
CA ILE A 203 -3.57 4.10 7.02
C ILE A 203 -2.38 4.74 6.33
N VAL A 204 -2.47 4.82 5.02
CA VAL A 204 -1.63 5.69 4.17
C VAL A 204 -2.57 6.66 3.49
N VAL A 205 -2.21 7.92 3.49
CA VAL A 205 -2.93 8.93 2.73
C VAL A 205 -1.96 9.54 1.75
N ASN A 206 -2.33 9.60 0.50
CA ASN A 206 -1.53 10.22 -0.55
C ASN A 206 -2.29 11.44 -1.09
N ILE A 207 -1.56 12.47 -1.46
CA ILE A 207 -2.13 13.55 -2.27
C ILE A 207 -2.13 13.08 -3.72
N THR A 208 -3.27 13.22 -4.39
CA THR A 208 -3.40 12.86 -5.80
C THR A 208 -2.41 13.66 -6.63
N THR A 209 -1.51 12.95 -7.29
CA THR A 209 -0.44 13.53 -8.09
C THR A 209 -0.62 13.08 -9.55
N PRO A 210 -0.88 14.01 -10.48
CA PRO A 210 -1.05 13.69 -11.89
C PRO A 210 0.33 13.45 -12.53
N PHE A 211 0.79 12.20 -12.53
CA PHE A 211 2.06 11.85 -13.16
C PHE A 211 1.94 11.88 -14.70
N PRO A 212 2.96 12.36 -15.42
CA PRO A 212 2.98 12.34 -16.88
C PRO A 212 2.69 10.94 -17.46
N GLY A 213 1.91 10.91 -18.56
CA GLY A 213 1.49 9.67 -19.19
C GLY A 213 0.29 8.98 -18.54
N THR A 214 -0.36 9.63 -17.57
CA THR A 214 -1.62 9.16 -16.97
C THR A 214 -2.82 9.95 -17.51
N ASP A 215 -3.99 9.31 -17.60
CA ASP A 215 -5.25 9.98 -17.96
C ASP A 215 -5.53 11.18 -17.01
N MET A 216 -5.09 11.07 -15.75
CA MET A 216 -5.19 12.10 -14.73
C MET A 216 -4.35 13.35 -15.09
N PHE A 217 -3.14 13.14 -15.63
CA PHE A 217 -2.27 14.24 -16.06
C PHE A 217 -2.91 15.00 -17.23
N ASP A 218 -3.40 14.27 -18.24
CA ASP A 218 -4.01 14.87 -19.41
C ASP A 218 -5.29 15.63 -19.04
N TRP A 219 -6.10 15.08 -18.14
CA TRP A 219 -7.26 15.74 -17.58
C TRP A 219 -6.88 17.03 -16.83
N ALA A 220 -5.92 16.96 -15.91
CA ALA A 220 -5.50 18.13 -15.12
C ALA A 220 -4.90 19.23 -16.00
N LYS A 221 -4.11 18.84 -17.01
CA LYS A 221 -3.53 19.77 -18.00
C LYS A 221 -4.61 20.43 -18.86
N SER A 222 -5.58 19.67 -19.36
CA SER A 222 -6.66 20.21 -20.21
C SER A 222 -7.56 21.22 -19.48
N LYS A 223 -7.59 21.13 -18.14
CA LYS A 223 -8.39 22.02 -17.26
C LYS A 223 -7.57 23.15 -16.61
N ASP A 224 -6.30 23.29 -16.96
CA ASP A 224 -5.37 24.25 -16.33
C ASP A 224 -5.34 24.15 -14.79
N LEU A 225 -5.28 22.92 -14.29
CA LEU A 225 -5.29 22.63 -12.85
C LEU A 225 -3.88 22.35 -12.29
N ILE A 226 -2.87 22.13 -13.14
CA ILE A 226 -1.49 21.86 -12.74
C ILE A 226 -0.84 23.15 -12.24
N LEU A 227 -0.23 23.10 -11.08
CA LEU A 227 0.38 24.26 -10.42
C LEU A 227 1.87 24.39 -10.68
N THR A 228 2.54 23.28 -11.00
CA THR A 228 3.99 23.25 -11.23
C THR A 228 4.36 22.06 -12.09
N TYR A 229 5.44 22.21 -12.87
CA TYR A 229 6.09 21.13 -13.62
C TYR A 229 7.48 20.82 -13.07
N GLU A 230 7.79 21.26 -11.84
CA GLU A 230 8.99 20.87 -11.13
C GLU A 230 8.85 19.43 -10.61
N TRP A 231 9.55 18.49 -11.24
CA TRP A 231 9.38 17.05 -10.98
C TRP A 231 9.76 16.64 -9.55
N ASP A 232 10.63 17.37 -8.90
CA ASP A 232 10.97 17.16 -7.48
C ASP A 232 9.77 17.40 -6.54
N ASP A 233 8.77 18.13 -7.01
CA ASP A 233 7.53 18.39 -6.28
C ASP A 233 6.49 17.26 -6.46
N TYR A 234 6.65 16.39 -7.44
CA TYR A 234 5.72 15.29 -7.75
C TYR A 234 5.84 14.14 -6.77
N THR A 235 5.79 14.49 -5.49
CA THR A 235 5.72 13.55 -4.39
C THR A 235 4.25 13.31 -4.00
N LEU A 236 3.96 12.20 -3.37
CA LEU A 236 2.60 11.90 -2.91
C LEU A 236 2.20 12.67 -1.63
N ALA A 237 2.99 13.68 -1.23
CA ALA A 237 2.79 14.46 -0.01
C ALA A 237 2.68 15.98 -0.26
N LYS A 238 2.92 16.44 -1.50
CA LYS A 238 2.82 17.83 -1.92
C LYS A 238 1.75 17.97 -3.00
N PRO A 239 0.78 18.92 -2.88
CA PRO A 239 -0.17 19.16 -3.96
C PRO A 239 0.54 19.87 -5.11
N VAL A 240 0.52 19.28 -6.30
CA VAL A 240 1.04 19.82 -7.55
C VAL A 240 -0.09 20.20 -8.51
N MET A 241 -1.32 19.99 -8.10
CA MET A 241 -2.52 20.45 -8.77
C MET A 241 -3.55 20.97 -7.77
N ARG A 242 -4.47 21.79 -8.24
CA ARG A 242 -5.69 22.20 -7.55
C ARG A 242 -6.91 21.51 -8.16
N LEU A 243 -8.04 21.60 -7.51
CA LEU A 243 -9.34 21.24 -8.07
C LEU A 243 -10.18 22.51 -8.29
N GLU A 244 -11.26 22.40 -9.04
CA GLU A 244 -12.19 23.53 -9.25
C GLU A 244 -12.74 24.07 -7.91
N ASN A 245 -12.96 23.19 -6.93
CA ASN A 245 -13.60 23.50 -5.63
C ASN A 245 -12.65 23.34 -4.43
N LEU A 246 -11.37 22.98 -4.64
CA LEU A 246 -10.39 22.86 -3.57
C LEU A 246 -9.03 23.39 -4.01
N THR A 247 -8.54 24.35 -3.24
CA THR A 247 -7.18 24.87 -3.40
C THR A 247 -6.13 23.86 -2.95
N ALA A 248 -4.88 24.05 -3.38
CA ALA A 248 -3.76 23.24 -2.93
C ALA A 248 -3.59 23.23 -1.39
N ASP A 249 -3.80 24.39 -0.77
CA ASP A 249 -3.70 24.52 0.69
C ASP A 249 -4.81 23.76 1.42
N GLU A 250 -6.03 23.75 0.89
CA GLU A 250 -7.13 22.96 1.44
C GLU A 250 -6.86 21.47 1.30
N ILE A 251 -6.38 21.01 0.15
CA ILE A 251 -5.95 19.62 -0.07
C ILE A 251 -4.89 19.24 0.97
N LYS A 252 -3.86 20.07 1.16
CA LYS A 252 -2.80 19.85 2.15
C LYS A 252 -3.32 19.83 3.59
N LYS A 253 -4.28 20.72 3.92
CA LYS A 253 -4.92 20.73 5.24
C LYS A 253 -5.72 19.46 5.50
N LEU A 254 -6.48 18.98 4.50
CA LEU A 254 -7.27 17.76 4.60
C LEU A 254 -6.41 16.49 4.70
N TYR A 255 -5.34 16.43 3.92
CA TYR A 255 -4.33 15.38 4.02
C TYR A 255 -3.78 15.27 5.46
N LYS A 256 -3.34 16.38 6.04
CA LYS A 256 -2.89 16.43 7.43
C LYS A 256 -4.01 16.10 8.43
N HIS A 257 -5.23 16.60 8.17
CA HIS A 257 -6.38 16.33 9.02
C HIS A 257 -6.67 14.84 9.14
N MET A 258 -6.66 14.11 8.01
CA MET A 258 -6.94 12.67 7.98
C MET A 258 -5.92 11.89 8.81
N TYR A 259 -4.61 12.16 8.66
CA TYR A 259 -3.56 11.56 9.48
C TYR A 259 -3.75 11.88 10.97
N ARG A 260 -3.96 13.15 11.30
CA ARG A 260 -4.16 13.58 12.69
C ARG A 260 -5.36 12.90 13.33
N ARG A 261 -6.52 12.93 12.66
CA ARG A 261 -7.76 12.33 13.16
C ARG A 261 -7.66 10.82 13.32
N PHE A 262 -6.90 10.15 12.50
CA PHE A 262 -6.74 8.71 12.58
C PHE A 262 -5.74 8.29 13.65
N TYR A 263 -4.52 8.83 13.64
CA TYR A 263 -3.43 8.35 14.50
C TYR A 263 -3.46 8.88 15.94
N PHE A 264 -4.03 10.06 16.17
CA PHE A 264 -4.13 10.63 17.50
C PHE A 264 -5.45 10.28 18.23
N ARG A 265 -6.17 9.25 17.79
CA ARG A 265 -7.32 8.72 18.53
C ARG A 265 -6.87 8.05 19.82
N PRO A 266 -7.50 8.32 20.97
CA PRO A 266 -7.18 7.64 22.22
C PRO A 266 -7.22 6.11 22.08
N LYS A 267 -8.26 5.57 21.44
CA LYS A 267 -8.39 4.13 21.15
C LYS A 267 -7.19 3.57 20.37
N TYR A 268 -6.70 4.29 19.34
CA TYR A 268 -5.57 3.85 18.54
C TYR A 268 -4.27 3.85 19.36
N ILE A 269 -4.03 4.94 20.11
CA ILE A 269 -2.85 5.07 20.95
C ILE A 269 -2.83 3.95 21.99
N PHE A 270 -3.95 3.73 22.68
CA PHE A 270 -4.07 2.66 23.67
C PHE A 270 -3.85 1.27 23.09
N LYS A 271 -4.47 0.96 21.92
CA LYS A 271 -4.24 -0.31 21.20
C LYS A 271 -2.76 -0.50 20.86
N LYS A 272 -2.07 0.55 20.41
CA LYS A 272 -0.63 0.47 20.06
C LYS A 272 0.26 0.33 21.29
N LEU A 273 -0.06 0.98 22.39
CA LEU A 273 0.66 0.78 23.66
C LEU A 273 0.52 -0.66 24.16
N LEU A 274 -0.68 -1.24 24.11
CA LEU A 274 -0.93 -2.63 24.51
C LEU A 274 -0.26 -3.66 23.57
N SER A 275 0.12 -3.27 22.35
CA SER A 275 0.80 -4.16 21.41
C SER A 275 2.31 -4.26 21.61
N ILE A 276 2.90 -3.47 22.50
CA ILE A 276 4.34 -3.50 22.81
C ILE A 276 4.65 -4.79 23.57
N ARG A 277 5.51 -5.62 23.02
CA ARG A 277 5.98 -6.87 23.64
C ARG A 277 7.50 -6.94 23.74
N SER A 278 8.22 -6.02 23.08
CA SER A 278 9.67 -5.98 23.02
C SER A 278 10.21 -4.55 23.01
N LEU A 279 11.51 -4.39 23.34
CA LEU A 279 12.20 -3.10 23.21
C LEU A 279 12.24 -2.61 21.76
N ASP A 280 12.21 -3.52 20.79
CA ASP A 280 12.19 -3.14 19.37
C ASP A 280 10.83 -2.60 18.96
N ASP A 281 9.72 -3.15 19.48
CA ASP A 281 8.39 -2.58 19.30
C ASP A 281 8.32 -1.15 19.84
N LEU A 282 8.91 -0.91 21.01
CA LEU A 282 8.97 0.43 21.60
C LEU A 282 9.78 1.40 20.74
N LYS A 283 10.92 0.97 20.18
CA LYS A 283 11.72 1.78 19.22
C LYS A 283 10.96 2.08 17.95
N ILE A 284 10.25 1.10 17.39
CA ILE A 284 9.43 1.28 16.18
C ILE A 284 8.30 2.28 16.46
N LEU A 285 7.58 2.10 17.58
CA LEU A 285 6.47 2.99 17.95
C LEU A 285 6.96 4.42 18.23
N SER A 286 8.06 4.59 18.98
CA SER A 286 8.64 5.91 19.26
C SER A 286 9.12 6.61 17.99
N SER A 287 9.73 5.86 17.05
CA SER A 287 10.16 6.39 15.76
C SER A 287 8.96 6.81 14.89
N GLY A 288 7.90 6.01 14.85
CA GLY A 288 6.66 6.34 14.15
C GLY A 288 5.98 7.58 14.75
N PHE A 289 5.94 7.67 16.07
CA PHE A 289 5.39 8.84 16.77
C PHE A 289 6.21 10.12 16.50
N LYS A 290 7.55 10.03 16.55
CA LYS A 290 8.44 11.15 16.17
C LYS A 290 8.21 11.59 14.72
N ALA A 291 8.07 10.65 13.79
CA ALA A 291 7.78 10.96 12.39
C ALA A 291 6.42 11.68 12.24
N LEU A 292 5.39 11.22 12.93
CA LEU A 292 4.09 11.90 12.95
C LEU A 292 4.18 13.30 13.56
N LEU A 293 4.88 13.47 14.68
CA LEU A 293 5.06 14.78 15.29
C LEU A 293 5.82 15.73 14.35
N SER A 294 6.94 15.30 13.77
CA SER A 294 7.72 16.12 12.85
C SER A 294 6.90 16.53 11.61
N PHE A 295 6.03 15.64 11.12
CA PHE A 295 5.11 15.92 10.03
C PHE A 295 4.12 17.06 10.35
N PHE A 296 3.73 17.23 11.62
CA PHE A 296 2.83 18.31 12.04
C PHE A 296 3.57 19.57 12.50
N ILE A 297 4.79 19.45 13.02
CA ILE A 297 5.57 20.55 13.59
C ILE A 297 6.36 21.33 12.53
N LYS A 298 6.80 20.71 11.45
CA LYS A 298 7.48 21.41 10.32
C LYS A 298 6.56 22.47 9.70
N LYS A 299 6.42 23.58 10.44
CA LYS A 299 5.88 24.86 10.03
C LYS A 299 7.02 25.88 10.15
N LYS A 300 7.34 26.54 9.04
CA LYS A 300 8.38 27.57 8.88
C LYS A 300 9.75 27.04 8.51
N GLU A 301 9.91 26.78 7.22
CA GLU A 301 11.12 27.07 6.47
C GLU A 301 10.74 26.89 5.02
N ALA A 302 10.16 27.92 4.44
CA ALA A 302 10.09 28.24 3.02
C ALA A 302 9.41 29.61 2.89
N ASN A 303 10.20 30.64 3.15
CA ASN A 303 10.08 31.91 2.44
C ASN A 303 11.16 31.93 1.36
#